data_528e6441e8cd92615314042caa0e7378
#
_entry.id   528e6441e8cd92615314042caa0e7378
#
_cell.length_a   1.000
_cell.length_b   1.000
_cell.length_c   1.000
_cell.angle_alpha   90.00
_cell.angle_beta   90.00
_cell.angle_gamma   90.00
#
_symmetry.space_group_name_H-M   'P 1'
#
loop_
_entity.id
_entity.type
_entity.pdbx_description
1 polymer ?
#
loop_
_entity_poly.entity_id
_entity_poly.type
_entity_poly.pdbx_seq_one_letter_code
_entity_poly.pdbx_strand_id
1 'polypeptide(L)'
;MKPFIKAIAGIANQDVERVALLAQVAELAGVEALDVSAHVDCVKTARALFKGTLFASAVSADALLKAIEAGADVAELGNYDDMYENGEFITASEVMALAEASLKALAGKAPLCVTIPGHLSRDVQVEMLHALADKGVAMIQTEGAIRLLKDNRVQALNADEKASLSLENARFLASEGRLPIMVASGISAQNVDLAMQTGAIAVGIGKAFNALDSQKAMRQELEACQVAMNQVLSAIA
;
A
#
# COMPACT_ATOMS: atom_id res chain seq x y z
N MET A 1 -6.03 -5.10 -16.09
CA MET A 1 -6.70 -4.27 -15.04
C MET A 1 -6.37 -2.82 -15.36
N LYS A 2 -7.32 -1.88 -15.24
CA LYS A 2 -7.02 -0.46 -15.44
C LYS A 2 -6.15 0.04 -14.28
N PRO A 3 -5.10 0.82 -14.52
CA PRO A 3 -4.31 1.43 -13.46
C PRO A 3 -5.15 2.31 -12.54
N PHE A 4 -4.80 2.33 -11.24
CA PHE A 4 -5.58 3.06 -10.24
C PHE A 4 -4.73 3.69 -9.14
N ILE A 5 -5.30 4.67 -8.44
CA ILE A 5 -4.73 5.31 -7.26
C ILE A 5 -5.43 4.78 -6.01
N LYS A 6 -4.64 4.37 -5.02
CA LYS A 6 -5.07 4.06 -3.65
C LYS A 6 -4.64 5.20 -2.73
N ALA A 7 -5.59 5.96 -2.20
CA ALA A 7 -5.33 6.88 -1.10
C ALA A 7 -5.09 6.08 0.18
N ILE A 8 -4.07 6.42 0.98
CA ILE A 8 -3.70 5.67 2.18
C ILE A 8 -3.92 6.54 3.41
N ALA A 9 -4.87 6.17 4.26
CA ALA A 9 -5.10 6.85 5.55
C ALA A 9 -4.05 6.46 6.61
N GLY A 10 -3.46 5.28 6.48
CA GLY A 10 -2.40 4.74 7.35
C GLY A 10 -2.89 3.65 8.31
N ILE A 11 -2.06 2.60 8.47
CA ILE A 11 -2.36 1.43 9.31
C ILE A 11 -2.50 1.80 10.80
N ALA A 12 -1.69 2.72 11.29
CA ALA A 12 -1.70 3.18 12.68
C ALA A 12 -2.83 4.21 12.96
N ASN A 13 -3.47 4.73 11.92
CA ASN A 13 -4.52 5.73 12.10
C ASN A 13 -5.84 5.07 12.51
N GLN A 14 -6.07 5.01 13.83
CA GLN A 14 -7.30 4.51 14.44
C GLN A 14 -8.26 5.62 14.87
N ASP A 15 -7.94 6.88 14.58
CA ASP A 15 -8.83 8.02 14.80
C ASP A 15 -9.97 8.00 13.77
N VAL A 16 -11.16 7.63 14.23
CA VAL A 16 -12.36 7.48 13.41
C VAL A 16 -12.78 8.80 12.73
N GLU A 17 -12.59 9.94 13.41
CA GLU A 17 -12.92 11.26 12.85
C GLU A 17 -11.91 11.60 11.73
N ARG A 18 -10.63 11.33 11.94
CA ARG A 18 -9.61 11.51 10.90
C ARG A 18 -9.83 10.58 9.72
N VAL A 19 -10.19 9.33 9.95
CA VAL A 19 -10.54 8.37 8.89
C VAL A 19 -11.77 8.85 8.11
N ALA A 20 -12.80 9.37 8.79
CA ALA A 20 -13.99 9.93 8.13
C ALA A 20 -13.61 11.09 7.20
N LEU A 21 -12.77 12.01 7.67
CA LEU A 21 -12.26 13.12 6.87
C LEU A 21 -11.54 12.64 5.60
N LEU A 22 -10.58 11.71 5.77
CA LEU A 22 -9.77 11.19 4.67
C LEU A 22 -10.63 10.41 3.66
N ALA A 23 -11.62 9.66 4.13
CA ALA A 23 -12.56 8.94 3.28
C ALA A 23 -13.43 9.89 2.44
N GLN A 24 -13.94 10.97 3.05
CA GLN A 24 -14.67 12.01 2.31
C GLN A 24 -13.81 12.69 1.25
N VAL A 25 -12.56 13.01 1.57
CA VAL A 25 -11.64 13.64 0.61
C VAL A 25 -11.33 12.68 -0.53
N ALA A 26 -11.06 11.41 -0.25
CA ALA A 26 -10.81 10.39 -1.27
C ALA A 26 -12.02 10.20 -2.20
N GLU A 27 -13.24 10.15 -1.65
CA GLU A 27 -14.49 10.10 -2.44
C GLU A 27 -14.65 11.34 -3.33
N LEU A 28 -14.45 12.54 -2.78
CA LEU A 28 -14.54 13.80 -3.53
C LEU A 28 -13.47 13.96 -4.60
N ALA A 29 -12.28 13.41 -4.39
CA ALA A 29 -11.22 13.37 -5.39
C ALA A 29 -11.49 12.33 -6.48
N GLY A 30 -12.39 11.38 -6.24
CA GLY A 30 -12.75 10.32 -7.20
C GLY A 30 -11.64 9.31 -7.43
N VAL A 31 -10.79 9.04 -6.42
CA VAL A 31 -9.80 7.95 -6.51
C VAL A 31 -10.48 6.59 -6.43
N GLU A 32 -9.88 5.59 -7.05
CA GLU A 32 -10.50 4.27 -7.20
C GLU A 32 -10.43 3.43 -5.92
N ALA A 33 -9.44 3.68 -5.05
CA ALA A 33 -9.24 2.91 -3.83
C ALA A 33 -8.85 3.78 -2.63
N LEU A 34 -9.22 3.31 -1.44
CA LEU A 34 -8.82 3.87 -0.15
C LEU A 34 -8.32 2.74 0.74
N ASP A 35 -7.23 2.97 1.47
CA ASP A 35 -6.71 2.08 2.49
C ASP A 35 -6.85 2.71 3.88
N VAL A 36 -7.35 1.93 4.83
CA VAL A 36 -7.53 2.33 6.22
C VAL A 36 -6.96 1.25 7.17
N SER A 37 -6.77 1.59 8.44
CA SER A 37 -6.50 0.61 9.48
C SER A 37 -7.58 -0.48 9.50
N ALA A 38 -7.19 -1.74 9.72
CA ALA A 38 -8.13 -2.86 9.87
C ALA A 38 -8.98 -2.80 11.17
N HIS A 39 -8.91 -1.69 11.91
CA HIS A 39 -9.80 -1.45 13.05
C HIS A 39 -11.26 -1.38 12.58
N VAL A 40 -12.14 -2.16 13.17
CA VAL A 40 -13.53 -2.36 12.71
C VAL A 40 -14.30 -1.05 12.54
N ASP A 41 -14.15 -0.10 13.49
CA ASP A 41 -14.85 1.17 13.42
C ASP A 41 -14.32 2.09 12.32
N CYS A 42 -13.00 2.04 12.05
CA CYS A 42 -12.39 2.74 10.92
C CYS A 42 -12.92 2.20 9.59
N VAL A 43 -12.98 0.88 9.44
CA VAL A 43 -13.52 0.22 8.23
C VAL A 43 -14.98 0.58 8.01
N LYS A 44 -15.84 0.47 9.04
CA LYS A 44 -17.26 0.83 8.94
C LYS A 44 -17.46 2.30 8.58
N THR A 45 -16.68 3.19 9.19
CA THR A 45 -16.73 4.62 8.93
C THR A 45 -16.31 4.94 7.50
N ALA A 46 -15.17 4.38 7.05
CA ALA A 46 -14.69 4.56 5.69
C ALA A 46 -15.71 4.01 4.67
N ARG A 47 -16.25 2.81 4.90
CA ARG A 47 -17.24 2.20 4.00
C ARG A 47 -18.53 3.03 3.87
N ALA A 48 -18.95 3.70 4.93
CA ALA A 48 -20.13 4.56 4.87
C ALA A 48 -19.92 5.83 4.00
N LEU A 49 -18.69 6.26 3.83
CA LEU A 49 -18.33 7.54 3.18
C LEU A 49 -17.62 7.38 1.83
N PHE A 50 -17.03 6.22 1.56
CA PHE A 50 -16.27 5.93 0.35
C PHE A 50 -16.87 4.75 -0.41
N LYS A 51 -17.14 4.92 -1.70
CA LYS A 51 -17.82 3.93 -2.55
C LYS A 51 -16.87 3.07 -3.38
N GLY A 52 -15.62 3.51 -3.55
CA GLY A 52 -14.59 2.78 -4.27
C GLY A 52 -14.11 1.52 -3.53
N THR A 53 -13.05 0.91 -4.01
CA THR A 53 -12.44 -0.28 -3.39
C THR A 53 -11.81 0.06 -2.05
N LEU A 54 -12.28 -0.55 -0.97
CA LEU A 54 -11.77 -0.31 0.37
C LEU A 54 -10.78 -1.41 0.77
N PHE A 55 -9.53 -1.01 0.93
CA PHE A 55 -8.47 -1.82 1.52
C PHE A 55 -8.46 -1.64 3.03
N ALA A 56 -8.11 -2.68 3.75
CA ALA A 56 -7.89 -2.61 5.20
C ALA A 56 -6.55 -3.27 5.55
N SER A 57 -5.67 -2.51 6.20
CA SER A 57 -4.28 -2.89 6.48
C SER A 57 -4.07 -3.30 7.92
N ALA A 58 -3.40 -4.44 8.13
CA ALA A 58 -2.95 -4.93 9.43
C ALA A 58 -1.75 -5.87 9.29
N VAL A 59 -1.08 -6.13 10.42
CA VAL A 59 -0.07 -7.19 10.57
C VAL A 59 -0.63 -8.38 11.38
N SER A 60 -1.93 -8.61 11.30
CA SER A 60 -2.66 -9.66 12.03
C SER A 60 -3.75 -10.28 11.16
N ALA A 61 -3.70 -11.59 10.98
CA ALA A 61 -4.70 -12.34 10.20
C ALA A 61 -6.13 -12.22 10.78
N ASP A 62 -6.29 -12.19 12.10
CA ASP A 62 -7.58 -12.01 12.76
C ASP A 62 -8.14 -10.60 12.53
N ALA A 63 -7.29 -9.56 12.60
CA ALA A 63 -7.70 -8.20 12.32
C ALA A 63 -8.15 -8.03 10.85
N LEU A 64 -7.41 -8.62 9.91
CA LEU A 64 -7.78 -8.61 8.49
C LEU A 64 -9.13 -9.29 8.24
N LEU A 65 -9.37 -10.45 8.84
CA LEU A 65 -10.67 -11.14 8.72
C LEU A 65 -11.82 -10.27 9.25
N LYS A 66 -11.66 -9.69 10.45
CA LYS A 66 -12.68 -8.78 11.03
C LYS A 66 -12.92 -7.54 10.17
N ALA A 67 -11.90 -6.99 9.54
CA ALA A 67 -12.02 -5.87 8.64
C ALA A 67 -12.83 -6.21 7.37
N ILE A 68 -12.61 -7.40 6.79
CA ILE A 68 -13.43 -7.89 5.67
C ILE A 68 -14.89 -8.07 6.10
N GLU A 69 -15.12 -8.66 7.26
CA GLU A 69 -16.48 -8.81 7.83
C GLU A 69 -17.15 -7.47 8.17
N ALA A 70 -16.35 -6.43 8.41
CA ALA A 70 -16.82 -5.05 8.64
C ALA A 70 -17.10 -4.26 7.36
N GLY A 71 -16.73 -4.77 6.17
CA GLY A 71 -17.06 -4.17 4.87
C GLY A 71 -15.88 -3.72 4.02
N ALA A 72 -14.64 -4.09 4.35
CA ALA A 72 -13.50 -3.92 3.45
C ALA A 72 -13.57 -4.94 2.30
N ASP A 73 -13.10 -4.54 1.11
CA ASP A 73 -13.11 -5.37 -0.11
C ASP A 73 -11.82 -6.16 -0.26
N VAL A 74 -10.69 -5.62 0.22
CA VAL A 74 -9.35 -6.19 0.09
C VAL A 74 -8.65 -6.16 1.44
N ALA A 75 -8.11 -7.29 1.85
CA ALA A 75 -7.21 -7.37 2.99
C ALA A 75 -5.78 -6.99 2.55
N GLU A 76 -5.10 -6.12 3.30
CA GLU A 76 -3.70 -5.78 3.04
C GLU A 76 -2.83 -6.15 4.24
N LEU A 77 -1.91 -7.09 4.03
CA LEU A 77 -0.88 -7.42 4.98
C LEU A 77 0.31 -6.52 4.74
N GLY A 78 0.58 -5.61 5.67
CA GLY A 78 1.75 -4.78 5.53
C GLY A 78 1.61 -3.38 6.10
N ASN A 79 2.51 -2.52 5.66
CA ASN A 79 2.87 -1.25 6.22
C ASN A 79 3.55 -1.45 7.58
N TYR A 80 4.86 -1.65 7.54
CA TYR A 80 5.68 -1.99 8.72
C TYR A 80 6.34 -0.76 9.35
N ASP A 81 5.94 0.46 8.95
CA ASP A 81 6.55 1.73 9.40
C ASP A 81 6.62 1.83 10.93
N ASP A 82 5.56 1.42 11.65
CA ASP A 82 5.53 1.46 13.11
C ASP A 82 6.56 0.52 13.75
N MET A 83 6.81 -0.64 13.14
CA MET A 83 7.85 -1.56 13.60
C MET A 83 9.23 -0.92 13.45
N TYR A 84 9.47 -0.27 12.31
CA TYR A 84 10.73 0.40 12.03
C TYR A 84 10.98 1.60 12.94
N GLU A 85 9.94 2.35 13.30
CA GLU A 85 10.03 3.47 14.27
C GLU A 85 10.41 2.96 15.67
N ASN A 86 10.04 1.74 16.01
CA ASN A 86 10.42 1.07 17.25
C ASN A 86 11.80 0.34 17.16
N GLY A 87 12.50 0.44 16.03
CA GLY A 87 13.78 -0.23 15.80
C GLY A 87 13.68 -1.73 15.51
N GLU A 88 12.47 -2.22 15.27
CA GLU A 88 12.20 -3.58 14.83
C GLU A 88 12.14 -3.64 13.31
N PHE A 89 12.46 -4.78 12.71
CA PHE A 89 12.29 -5.00 11.26
C PHE A 89 11.74 -6.40 11.01
N ILE A 90 10.84 -6.48 10.05
CA ILE A 90 10.21 -7.75 9.69
C ILE A 90 11.08 -8.49 8.69
N THR A 91 11.21 -9.79 8.89
CA THR A 91 11.94 -10.69 8.00
C THR A 91 11.05 -11.27 6.91
N ALA A 92 11.65 -11.78 5.83
CA ALA A 92 10.92 -12.48 4.78
C ALA A 92 10.09 -13.67 5.33
N SER A 93 10.65 -14.44 6.26
CA SER A 93 9.97 -15.58 6.88
C SER A 93 8.75 -15.18 7.71
N GLU A 94 8.82 -14.06 8.42
CA GLU A 94 7.69 -13.52 9.19
C GLU A 94 6.56 -13.04 8.26
N VAL A 95 6.89 -12.31 7.20
CA VAL A 95 5.89 -11.91 6.18
C VAL A 95 5.23 -13.13 5.56
N MET A 96 6.01 -14.14 5.19
CA MET A 96 5.48 -15.37 4.60
C MET A 96 4.53 -16.11 5.56
N ALA A 97 4.89 -16.23 6.85
CA ALA A 97 4.06 -16.85 7.86
C ALA A 97 2.75 -16.07 8.09
N LEU A 98 2.82 -14.73 8.15
CA LEU A 98 1.65 -13.87 8.27
C LEU A 98 0.74 -13.96 7.02
N ALA A 99 1.31 -14.03 5.83
CA ALA A 99 0.54 -14.20 4.59
C ALA A 99 -0.21 -15.54 4.56
N GLU A 100 0.44 -16.63 4.95
CA GLU A 100 -0.21 -17.95 5.07
C GLU A 100 -1.35 -17.94 6.10
N ALA A 101 -1.10 -17.38 7.27
CA ALA A 101 -2.12 -17.24 8.30
C ALA A 101 -3.31 -16.39 7.83
N SER A 102 -3.04 -15.29 7.11
CA SER A 102 -4.06 -14.40 6.56
C SER A 102 -4.89 -15.09 5.47
N LEU A 103 -4.26 -15.79 4.51
CA LEU A 103 -4.97 -16.56 3.48
C LEU A 103 -5.86 -17.64 4.10
N LYS A 104 -5.36 -18.32 5.13
CA LYS A 104 -6.14 -19.33 5.87
C LYS A 104 -7.34 -18.71 6.59
N ALA A 105 -7.16 -17.57 7.26
CA ALA A 105 -8.23 -16.90 7.99
C ALA A 105 -9.29 -16.35 7.04
N LEU A 106 -8.86 -15.73 5.94
CA LEU A 106 -9.75 -15.19 4.91
C LEU A 106 -10.54 -16.29 4.19
N ALA A 107 -9.98 -17.48 4.02
CA ALA A 107 -10.64 -18.64 3.40
C ALA A 107 -11.36 -18.31 2.07
N GLY A 108 -10.75 -17.44 1.25
CA GLY A 108 -11.31 -17.01 -0.04
C GLY A 108 -12.41 -15.94 0.04
N LYS A 109 -12.74 -15.40 1.22
CA LYS A 109 -13.75 -14.34 1.38
C LYS A 109 -13.36 -13.03 0.69
N ALA A 110 -12.05 -12.73 0.62
CA ALA A 110 -11.50 -11.53 0.00
C ALA A 110 -10.10 -11.77 -0.55
N PRO A 111 -9.65 -11.01 -1.56
CA PRO A 111 -8.26 -11.03 -2.01
C PRO A 111 -7.32 -10.48 -0.93
N LEU A 112 -6.09 -10.99 -0.92
CA LEU A 112 -5.00 -10.52 -0.08
C LEU A 112 -3.96 -9.77 -0.92
N CYS A 113 -3.67 -8.53 -0.54
CA CYS A 113 -2.48 -7.78 -0.95
C CYS A 113 -1.40 -7.95 0.12
N VAL A 114 -0.13 -8.10 -0.29
CA VAL A 114 1.00 -8.24 0.64
C VAL A 114 2.06 -7.20 0.33
N THR A 115 2.49 -6.45 1.35
CA THR A 115 3.65 -5.57 1.24
C THR A 115 4.92 -6.39 1.37
N ILE A 116 5.81 -6.31 0.37
CA ILE A 116 7.17 -6.86 0.44
C ILE A 116 8.09 -5.80 1.04
N PRO A 117 8.80 -6.09 2.15
CA PRO A 117 9.71 -5.13 2.79
C PRO A 117 10.83 -4.69 1.85
N GLY A 118 10.96 -3.39 1.64
CA GLY A 118 11.88 -2.82 0.65
C GLY A 118 13.36 -2.92 1.03
N HIS A 119 13.69 -3.20 2.30
CA HIS A 119 15.07 -3.37 2.77
C HIS A 119 15.66 -4.75 2.47
N LEU A 120 14.84 -5.72 2.07
CA LEU A 120 15.31 -7.05 1.69
C LEU A 120 16.09 -7.00 0.37
N SER A 121 17.02 -7.94 0.18
CA SER A 121 17.76 -8.03 -1.08
C SER A 121 16.82 -8.36 -2.25
N ARG A 122 17.22 -7.97 -3.46
CA ARG A 122 16.44 -8.22 -4.68
C ARG A 122 16.05 -9.70 -4.82
N ASP A 123 17.01 -10.60 -4.63
CA ASP A 123 16.77 -12.03 -4.81
C ASP A 123 15.73 -12.55 -3.82
N VAL A 124 15.80 -12.12 -2.56
CA VAL A 124 14.80 -12.47 -1.53
C VAL A 124 13.43 -11.91 -1.87
N GLN A 125 13.33 -10.66 -2.36
CA GLN A 125 12.05 -10.08 -2.76
C GLN A 125 11.43 -10.85 -3.94
N VAL A 126 12.22 -11.27 -4.92
CA VAL A 126 11.78 -12.07 -6.08
C VAL A 126 11.32 -13.46 -5.63
N GLU A 127 12.10 -14.13 -4.76
CA GLU A 127 11.68 -15.42 -4.17
C GLU A 127 10.35 -15.29 -3.43
N MET A 128 10.17 -14.24 -2.62
CA MET A 128 8.91 -13.97 -1.94
C MET A 128 7.77 -13.76 -2.93
N LEU A 129 7.96 -12.96 -3.98
CA LEU A 129 6.96 -12.71 -5.01
C LEU A 129 6.45 -14.03 -5.62
N HIS A 130 7.36 -14.92 -6.01
CA HIS A 130 7.02 -16.22 -6.58
C HIS A 130 6.25 -17.09 -5.57
N ALA A 131 6.76 -17.19 -4.33
CA ALA A 131 6.13 -17.99 -3.29
C ALA A 131 4.72 -17.46 -2.90
N LEU A 132 4.54 -16.14 -2.84
CA LEU A 132 3.24 -15.51 -2.56
C LEU A 132 2.26 -15.73 -3.72
N ALA A 133 2.72 -15.67 -4.97
CA ALA A 133 1.90 -15.99 -6.13
C ALA A 133 1.41 -17.45 -6.10
N ASP A 134 2.29 -18.39 -5.80
CA ASP A 134 1.95 -19.81 -5.72
C ASP A 134 0.95 -20.12 -4.59
N LYS A 135 0.90 -19.28 -3.55
CA LYS A 135 -0.06 -19.36 -2.44
C LYS A 135 -1.41 -18.68 -2.74
N GLY A 136 -1.54 -17.96 -3.85
CA GLY A 136 -2.79 -17.31 -4.26
C GLY A 136 -2.95 -15.89 -3.70
N VAL A 137 -1.87 -15.21 -3.34
CA VAL A 137 -1.89 -13.75 -3.09
C VAL A 137 -2.30 -13.03 -4.36
N ALA A 138 -3.12 -12.00 -4.24
CA ALA A 138 -3.72 -11.32 -5.39
C ALA A 138 -2.86 -10.16 -5.93
N MET A 139 -2.07 -9.52 -5.09
CA MET A 139 -1.29 -8.32 -5.42
C MET A 139 -0.13 -8.13 -4.45
N ILE A 140 0.93 -7.48 -4.90
CA ILE A 140 2.04 -7.05 -4.07
C ILE A 140 2.10 -5.53 -4.01
N GLN A 141 2.38 -5.00 -2.83
CA GLN A 141 2.77 -3.60 -2.64
C GLN A 141 4.26 -3.49 -2.37
N THR A 142 4.93 -2.53 -2.99
CA THR A 142 6.32 -2.21 -2.66
C THR A 142 6.40 -1.24 -1.49
N GLU A 143 7.52 -1.25 -0.82
CA GLU A 143 7.82 -0.40 0.32
C GLU A 143 9.24 0.18 0.17
N GLY A 144 9.46 1.36 0.72
CA GLY A 144 10.75 2.04 0.75
C GLY A 144 11.08 2.67 2.11
N ALA A 145 10.53 2.14 3.21
CA ALA A 145 10.56 2.83 4.50
C ALA A 145 11.96 3.00 5.10
N ILE A 146 12.80 1.96 5.02
CA ILE A 146 14.13 1.90 5.65
C ILE A 146 15.18 1.32 4.74
N ARG A 147 16.44 1.53 5.13
CA ARG A 147 17.61 0.80 4.62
C ARG A 147 18.36 0.14 5.78
N LEU A 148 18.74 -1.12 5.62
CA LEU A 148 19.66 -1.78 6.54
C LEU A 148 21.11 -1.44 6.16
N LEU A 149 21.87 -0.94 7.13
CA LEU A 149 23.30 -0.69 7.01
C LEU A 149 24.08 -1.99 7.24
N LYS A 150 25.37 -2.01 6.84
CA LYS A 150 26.24 -3.19 6.98
C LYS A 150 26.40 -3.69 8.42
N ASP A 151 26.17 -2.84 9.40
CA ASP A 151 26.21 -3.16 10.84
C ASP A 151 24.83 -3.46 11.44
N ASN A 152 23.84 -3.76 10.60
CA ASN A 152 22.43 -4.03 10.94
C ASN A 152 21.69 -2.85 11.60
N ARG A 153 22.27 -1.64 11.60
CA ARG A 153 21.50 -0.46 12.02
C ARG A 153 20.46 -0.09 10.96
N VAL A 154 19.30 0.33 11.42
CA VAL A 154 18.23 0.83 10.58
C VAL A 154 18.47 2.31 10.27
N GLN A 155 18.42 2.66 9.00
CA GLN A 155 18.41 4.05 8.53
C GLN A 155 17.01 4.37 8.01
N ALA A 156 16.33 5.31 8.66
CA ALA A 156 15.11 5.90 8.13
C ALA A 156 15.42 6.70 6.86
N LEU A 157 14.59 6.57 5.84
CA LEU A 157 14.73 7.26 4.57
C LEU A 157 13.80 8.48 4.54
N ASN A 158 14.24 9.57 3.88
CA ASN A 158 13.36 10.69 3.55
C ASN A 158 12.39 10.31 2.41
N ALA A 159 11.46 11.21 2.05
CA ALA A 159 10.43 10.91 1.06
C ALA A 159 10.99 10.54 -0.32
N ASP A 160 12.02 11.23 -0.80
CA ASP A 160 12.63 10.99 -2.10
C ASP A 160 13.41 9.66 -2.11
N GLU A 161 14.12 9.35 -1.04
CA GLU A 161 14.83 8.08 -0.86
C GLU A 161 13.85 6.90 -0.79
N LYS A 162 12.72 7.07 -0.08
CA LYS A 162 11.63 6.08 -0.03
C LYS A 162 11.04 5.82 -1.42
N ALA A 163 10.74 6.89 -2.14
CA ALA A 163 10.24 6.77 -3.51
C ALA A 163 11.25 6.07 -4.42
N SER A 164 12.52 6.48 -4.39
CA SER A 164 13.57 5.88 -5.21
C SER A 164 13.70 4.38 -4.98
N LEU A 165 13.75 3.94 -3.72
CA LEU A 165 13.84 2.53 -3.36
C LEU A 165 12.60 1.74 -3.80
N SER A 166 11.41 2.29 -3.55
CA SER A 166 10.16 1.64 -3.92
C SER A 166 9.99 1.51 -5.44
N LEU A 167 10.39 2.53 -6.21
CA LEU A 167 10.38 2.51 -7.67
C LEU A 167 11.39 1.50 -8.24
N GLU A 168 12.58 1.40 -7.64
CA GLU A 168 13.58 0.40 -8.01
C GLU A 168 13.03 -1.02 -7.78
N ASN A 169 12.48 -1.28 -6.59
CA ASN A 169 11.89 -2.57 -6.24
C ASN A 169 10.73 -2.92 -7.18
N ALA A 170 9.86 -1.96 -7.50
CA ALA A 170 8.74 -2.19 -8.40
C ALA A 170 9.19 -2.60 -9.81
N ARG A 171 10.25 -2.00 -10.36
CA ARG A 171 10.74 -2.33 -11.70
C ARG A 171 11.12 -3.80 -11.84
N PHE A 172 11.93 -4.33 -10.93
CA PHE A 172 12.33 -5.73 -11.04
C PHE A 172 11.20 -6.69 -10.66
N LEU A 173 10.37 -6.37 -9.66
CA LEU A 173 9.22 -7.21 -9.31
C LEU A 173 8.17 -7.25 -10.43
N ALA A 174 7.88 -6.13 -11.08
CA ALA A 174 6.97 -6.10 -12.22
C ALA A 174 7.51 -6.88 -13.43
N SER A 175 8.82 -6.88 -13.65
CA SER A 175 9.46 -7.62 -14.75
C SER A 175 9.33 -9.15 -14.61
N GLU A 176 9.11 -9.67 -13.40
CA GLU A 176 8.84 -11.10 -13.16
C GLU A 176 7.47 -11.55 -13.71
N GLY A 177 6.52 -10.63 -13.86
CA GLY A 177 5.20 -10.90 -14.46
C GLY A 177 4.32 -11.88 -13.68
N ARG A 178 4.59 -12.11 -12.38
CA ARG A 178 3.89 -13.12 -11.57
C ARG A 178 2.63 -12.59 -10.90
N LEU A 179 2.67 -11.36 -10.40
CA LEU A 179 1.57 -10.70 -9.69
C LEU A 179 1.47 -9.24 -10.11
N PRO A 180 0.28 -8.63 -10.02
CA PRO A 180 0.12 -7.18 -10.10
C PRO A 180 0.94 -6.49 -9.02
N ILE A 181 1.62 -5.39 -9.39
CA ILE A 181 2.44 -4.60 -8.45
C ILE A 181 1.79 -3.24 -8.21
N MET A 182 1.71 -2.85 -6.96
CA MET A 182 1.38 -1.51 -6.49
C MET A 182 2.64 -0.84 -5.96
N VAL A 183 2.92 0.38 -6.38
CA VAL A 183 4.03 1.17 -5.84
C VAL A 183 3.52 2.06 -4.73
N ALA A 184 4.12 1.98 -3.55
CA ALA A 184 3.83 2.88 -2.43
C ALA A 184 5.13 3.32 -1.75
N SER A 185 5.05 4.20 -0.77
CA SER A 185 6.16 4.85 -0.06
C SER A 185 6.82 6.00 -0.84
N GLY A 186 6.60 7.22 -0.38
CA GLY A 186 7.19 8.43 -0.98
C GLY A 186 6.57 8.87 -2.31
N ILE A 187 5.46 8.24 -2.74
CA ILE A 187 4.80 8.60 -3.99
C ILE A 187 3.87 9.80 -3.78
N SER A 188 3.92 10.72 -4.75
CA SER A 188 3.17 11.98 -4.79
C SER A 188 2.91 12.40 -6.24
N ALA A 189 2.26 13.54 -6.46
CA ALA A 189 2.06 14.10 -7.80
C ALA A 189 3.37 14.38 -8.56
N GLN A 190 4.51 14.48 -7.86
CA GLN A 190 5.82 14.78 -8.45
C GLN A 190 6.50 13.57 -9.09
N ASN A 191 6.10 12.33 -8.74
CA ASN A 191 6.78 11.11 -9.18
C ASN A 191 5.84 9.94 -9.51
N VAL A 192 4.53 10.15 -9.48
CA VAL A 192 3.54 9.12 -9.85
C VAL A 192 3.69 8.65 -11.30
N ASP A 193 4.17 9.51 -12.18
CA ASP A 193 4.51 9.19 -13.56
C ASP A 193 5.62 8.14 -13.64
N LEU A 194 6.67 8.28 -12.81
CA LEU A 194 7.76 7.31 -12.71
C LEU A 194 7.26 5.97 -12.16
N ALA A 195 6.27 5.99 -11.25
CA ALA A 195 5.66 4.77 -10.73
C ALA A 195 4.96 3.98 -11.83
N MET A 196 4.22 4.63 -12.71
CA MET A 196 3.57 3.98 -13.85
C MET A 196 4.56 3.41 -14.86
N GLN A 197 5.71 4.03 -15.03
CA GLN A 197 6.78 3.55 -15.93
C GLN A 197 7.51 2.29 -15.39
N THR A 198 7.27 1.89 -14.15
CA THR A 198 7.85 0.65 -13.61
C THR A 198 7.16 -0.62 -14.11
N GLY A 199 5.99 -0.51 -14.74
CA GLY A 199 5.10 -1.63 -15.05
C GLY A 199 4.10 -1.94 -13.93
N ALA A 200 4.06 -1.14 -12.89
CA ALA A 200 3.05 -1.25 -11.83
C ALA A 200 1.65 -0.92 -12.36
N ILE A 201 0.64 -1.54 -11.76
CA ILE A 201 -0.77 -1.30 -12.12
C ILE A 201 -1.47 -0.38 -11.13
N ALA A 202 -0.85 -0.03 -10.01
CA ALA A 202 -1.43 0.85 -9.01
C ALA A 202 -0.36 1.66 -8.27
N VAL A 203 -0.78 2.77 -7.69
CA VAL A 203 0.05 3.59 -6.81
C VAL A 203 -0.67 3.88 -5.50
N GLY A 204 0.07 3.80 -4.39
CA GLY A 204 -0.39 4.17 -3.05
C GLY A 204 0.13 5.55 -2.66
N ILE A 205 -0.78 6.48 -2.35
CA ILE A 205 -0.47 7.85 -1.94
C ILE A 205 -0.75 7.97 -0.44
N GLY A 206 0.32 8.01 0.36
CA GLY A 206 0.25 8.08 1.84
C GLY A 206 0.49 9.50 2.36
N LYS A 207 1.66 9.76 2.94
CA LYS A 207 1.99 11.05 3.63
C LYS A 207 1.83 12.27 2.74
N ALA A 208 2.02 12.16 1.43
CA ALA A 208 1.76 13.25 0.48
C ALA A 208 0.30 13.74 0.50
N PHE A 209 -0.63 12.87 0.88
CA PHE A 209 -2.06 13.15 1.01
C PHE A 209 -2.47 13.34 2.48
N ASN A 210 -2.25 12.33 3.32
CA ASN A 210 -2.84 12.27 4.65
C ASN A 210 -2.17 13.20 5.71
N ALA A 211 -0.97 13.71 5.43
CA ALA A 211 -0.26 14.64 6.33
C ALA A 211 -0.54 16.12 6.04
N LEU A 212 -1.36 16.43 5.02
CA LEU A 212 -1.71 17.82 4.71
C LEU A 212 -2.77 18.37 5.70
N ASP A 213 -2.71 19.70 5.94
CA ASP A 213 -3.49 20.36 6.98
C ASP A 213 -4.94 20.67 6.57
N SER A 214 -5.27 20.66 5.28
CA SER A 214 -6.59 21.02 4.81
C SER A 214 -7.18 20.02 3.81
N GLN A 215 -8.51 19.81 3.88
CA GLN A 215 -9.24 18.98 2.92
C GLN A 215 -8.98 19.41 1.47
N LYS A 216 -8.90 20.73 1.23
CA LYS A 216 -8.62 21.27 -0.09
C LYS A 216 -7.25 20.84 -0.59
N ALA A 217 -6.20 20.96 0.23
CA ALA A 217 -4.85 20.56 -0.14
C ALA A 217 -4.75 19.04 -0.37
N MET A 218 -5.36 18.25 0.51
CA MET A 218 -5.44 16.79 0.37
C MET A 218 -6.09 16.37 -0.96
N ARG A 219 -7.23 16.98 -1.29
CA ARG A 219 -7.95 16.71 -2.53
C ARG A 219 -7.13 17.12 -3.74
N GLN A 220 -6.51 18.30 -3.72
CA GLN A 220 -5.67 18.79 -4.82
C GLN A 220 -4.48 17.87 -5.09
N GLU A 221 -3.86 17.30 -4.06
CA GLU A 221 -2.76 16.34 -4.23
C GLU A 221 -3.24 15.07 -4.94
N LEU A 222 -4.36 14.48 -4.52
CA LEU A 222 -4.92 13.29 -5.18
C LEU A 222 -5.32 13.58 -6.64
N GLU A 223 -5.97 14.72 -6.91
CA GLU A 223 -6.34 15.14 -8.25
C GLU A 223 -5.09 15.38 -9.14
N ALA A 224 -4.02 15.96 -8.58
CA ALA A 224 -2.76 16.14 -9.30
C ALA A 224 -2.10 14.81 -9.63
N CYS A 225 -2.12 13.84 -8.70
CA CYS A 225 -1.66 12.48 -8.97
C CYS A 225 -2.45 11.82 -10.12
N GLN A 226 -3.77 11.96 -10.14
CA GLN A 226 -4.62 11.42 -11.22
C GLN A 226 -4.29 12.05 -12.57
N VAL A 227 -4.09 13.36 -12.62
CA VAL A 227 -3.70 14.08 -13.85
C VAL A 227 -2.35 13.56 -14.37
N ALA A 228 -1.32 13.50 -13.52
CA ALA A 228 0.01 13.03 -13.89
C ALA A 228 -0.02 11.57 -14.36
N MET A 229 -0.74 10.68 -13.64
CA MET A 229 -0.91 9.29 -14.04
C MET A 229 -1.58 9.16 -15.41
N ASN A 230 -2.67 9.88 -15.64
CA ASN A 230 -3.42 9.81 -16.91
C ASN A 230 -2.59 10.33 -18.10
N GLN A 231 -1.73 11.32 -17.90
CA GLN A 231 -0.81 11.81 -18.95
C GLN A 231 0.14 10.70 -19.42
N VAL A 232 0.73 9.94 -18.49
CA VAL A 232 1.62 8.83 -18.84
C VAL A 232 0.86 7.71 -19.54
N LEU A 233 -0.30 7.32 -19.01
CA LEU A 233 -1.11 6.26 -19.60
C LEU A 233 -1.56 6.59 -21.03
N SER A 234 -1.87 7.86 -21.30
CA SER A 234 -2.22 8.32 -22.64
C SER A 234 -1.02 8.35 -23.61
N ALA A 235 0.20 8.45 -23.10
CA ALA A 235 1.42 8.46 -23.91
C ALA A 235 1.90 7.03 -24.25
N ILE A 236 1.47 6.02 -23.51
CA ILE A 236 1.87 4.61 -23.67
C ILE A 236 0.82 3.82 -24.51
N ALA A 237 -0.42 4.32 -24.57
CA ALA A 237 -1.53 3.69 -25.32
C ALA A 237 -1.44 3.98 -26.81
#